data_63e31cd725dfe51055f56d7b7c947647
#
_entry.id   63e31cd725dfe51055f56d7b7c947647
#
_cell.length_a   1.000
_cell.length_b   1.000
_cell.length_c   1.000
_cell.angle_alpha   90.00
_cell.angle_beta   90.00
_cell.angle_gamma   90.00
#
_symmetry.space_group_name_H-M   'P 1'
#
loop_
_entity.id
_entity.type
_entity.pdbx_description
1 polymer ?
#
loop_
_entity_poly.entity_id
_entity_poly.type
_entity_poly.pdbx_seq_one_letter_code
_entity_poly.pdbx_strand_id
1 'polypeptide(L)'
;MTPSQKIDQLVASISDWRGKTFASVRKTILEADKEIVEEWKWMGSPVWERDGIIAVGNFHKGKVKLTFDYGAKLPDPEKLFNAGLEGNQRRAIDFFEGDKVNAPALKKLVRAAIEFNQAKKKKKAPVKKASVKSKTAASAAKRVKVSKGKKA
;
A
#
# COMPACT_ATOMS: atom_id res chain seq x y z
N MET A 1 1.90 25.14 1.02
CA MET A 1 2.42 24.17 0.06
C MET A 1 1.60 22.89 0.07
N THR A 2 1.37 22.34 -1.10
CA THR A 2 0.71 21.03 -1.20
C THR A 2 1.67 19.93 -0.79
N PRO A 3 1.15 18.74 -0.44
CA PRO A 3 2.04 17.61 -0.18
C PRO A 3 2.98 17.31 -1.35
N SER A 4 2.48 17.36 -2.58
CA SER A 4 3.33 17.13 -3.76
C SER A 4 4.47 18.14 -3.84
N GLN A 5 4.21 19.39 -3.54
CA GLN A 5 5.24 20.42 -3.55
C GLN A 5 6.29 20.19 -2.47
N LYS A 6 5.86 19.71 -1.29
CA LYS A 6 6.80 19.39 -0.23
C LYS A 6 7.69 18.21 -0.63
N ILE A 7 7.11 17.23 -1.30
CA ILE A 7 7.89 16.10 -1.81
C ILE A 7 8.87 16.56 -2.88
N ASP A 8 8.43 17.47 -3.78
CA ASP A 8 9.31 18.05 -4.78
C ASP A 8 10.54 18.69 -4.12
N GLN A 9 10.31 19.46 -3.06
CA GLN A 9 11.40 20.11 -2.35
C GLN A 9 12.33 19.12 -1.67
N LEU A 10 11.76 18.08 -1.06
CA LEU A 10 12.56 17.06 -0.42
C LEU A 10 13.47 16.37 -1.43
N VAL A 11 12.92 15.96 -2.55
CA VAL A 11 13.70 15.28 -3.59
C VAL A 11 14.80 16.20 -4.12
N ALA A 12 14.46 17.49 -4.36
CA ALA A 12 15.44 18.45 -4.86
C ALA A 12 16.58 18.70 -3.87
N SER A 13 16.32 18.53 -2.59
CA SER A 13 17.33 18.76 -1.56
C SER A 13 18.34 17.61 -1.45
N ILE A 14 18.04 16.46 -2.05
CA ILE A 14 18.92 15.30 -2.02
C ILE A 14 19.72 15.28 -3.31
N SER A 15 20.98 15.71 -3.27
CA SER A 15 21.79 15.91 -4.46
C SER A 15 22.48 14.66 -4.95
N ASP A 16 22.52 13.59 -4.16
CA ASP A 16 23.19 12.37 -4.59
C ASP A 16 22.20 11.40 -5.28
N TRP A 17 22.65 10.18 -5.54
CA TRP A 17 21.86 9.18 -6.28
C TRP A 17 20.50 8.90 -5.65
N ARG A 18 20.35 9.11 -4.33
CA ARG A 18 19.08 8.84 -3.64
C ARG A 18 17.96 9.72 -4.17
N GLY A 19 18.27 10.97 -4.51
CA GLY A 19 17.26 11.88 -5.07
C GLY A 19 16.70 11.34 -6.38
N LYS A 20 17.59 10.87 -7.26
CA LYS A 20 17.16 10.34 -8.55
C LYS A 20 16.38 9.04 -8.41
N THR A 21 16.82 8.17 -7.51
CA THR A 21 16.14 6.91 -7.26
C THR A 21 14.75 7.16 -6.71
N PHE A 22 14.63 8.06 -5.74
CA PHE A 22 13.34 8.40 -5.16
C PHE A 22 12.40 9.00 -6.22
N ALA A 23 12.93 9.88 -7.07
CA ALA A 23 12.12 10.46 -8.13
C ALA A 23 11.59 9.39 -9.08
N SER A 24 12.40 8.41 -9.40
CA SER A 24 12.00 7.31 -10.26
C SER A 24 10.92 6.44 -9.59
N VAL A 25 11.09 6.13 -8.31
CA VAL A 25 10.09 5.38 -7.54
C VAL A 25 8.77 6.15 -7.49
N ARG A 26 8.84 7.44 -7.18
CA ARG A 26 7.66 8.30 -7.12
C ARG A 26 6.90 8.30 -8.44
N LYS A 27 7.62 8.50 -9.54
CA LYS A 27 7.03 8.51 -10.87
C LYS A 27 6.34 7.19 -11.17
N THR A 28 6.99 6.09 -10.85
CA THR A 28 6.45 4.76 -11.10
C THR A 28 5.16 4.53 -10.31
N ILE A 29 5.15 4.94 -9.04
CA ILE A 29 3.95 4.81 -8.21
C ILE A 29 2.79 5.60 -8.81
N LEU A 30 3.05 6.86 -9.16
CA LEU A 30 1.99 7.72 -9.68
C LEU A 30 1.47 7.25 -11.04
N GLU A 31 2.32 6.59 -11.82
CA GLU A 31 1.91 6.04 -13.10
C GLU A 31 1.09 4.76 -12.95
N ALA A 32 1.16 4.10 -11.81
CA ALA A 32 0.42 2.86 -11.60
C ALA A 32 -1.09 3.09 -11.57
N ASP A 33 -1.53 4.25 -11.08
CA ASP A 33 -2.94 4.57 -10.99
C ASP A 33 -3.10 6.08 -10.87
N LYS A 34 -3.97 6.66 -11.69
CA LYS A 34 -4.14 8.10 -11.75
C LYS A 34 -4.87 8.71 -10.55
N GLU A 35 -5.49 7.88 -9.72
CA GLU A 35 -6.22 8.38 -8.56
C GLU A 35 -5.42 8.28 -7.27
N ILE A 36 -4.15 7.94 -7.35
CA ILE A 36 -3.28 7.92 -6.18
C ILE A 36 -3.04 9.36 -5.74
N VAL A 37 -3.15 9.57 -4.42
CA VAL A 37 -2.95 10.87 -3.80
C VAL A 37 -1.64 10.85 -3.03
N GLU A 38 -0.84 11.93 -3.17
CA GLU A 38 0.38 12.10 -2.40
C GLU A 38 0.05 12.88 -1.13
N GLU A 39 0.57 12.42 0.00
CA GLU A 39 0.41 13.08 1.30
C GLU A 39 1.77 13.32 1.95
N TRP A 40 1.76 14.18 2.93
CA TRP A 40 2.96 14.52 3.70
C TRP A 40 2.60 14.32 5.16
N LYS A 41 3.16 13.28 5.77
CA LYS A 41 2.74 12.89 7.12
C LYS A 41 3.92 12.75 8.06
N TRP A 42 3.61 12.70 9.34
CA TRP A 42 4.58 12.40 10.40
C TRP A 42 5.85 13.23 10.32
N MET A 43 5.68 14.55 10.14
CA MET A 43 6.79 15.51 10.19
C MET A 43 7.81 15.33 9.05
N GLY A 44 7.39 14.79 7.94
CA GLY A 44 8.26 14.81 6.79
C GLY A 44 8.33 13.54 5.97
N SER A 45 7.31 12.71 6.02
CA SER A 45 7.30 11.48 5.22
C SER A 45 6.35 11.59 4.03
N PRO A 46 6.86 11.39 2.81
CA PRO A 46 5.99 11.21 1.65
C PRO A 46 5.19 9.92 1.78
N VAL A 47 3.89 10.02 1.54
CA VAL A 47 2.98 8.88 1.64
C VAL A 47 2.10 8.87 0.39
N TRP A 48 1.85 7.68 -0.14
CA TRP A 48 0.94 7.51 -1.27
C TRP A 48 -0.27 6.73 -0.80
N GLU A 49 -1.46 7.25 -1.16
CA GLU A 49 -2.73 6.70 -0.69
C GLU A 49 -3.72 6.53 -1.82
N ARG A 50 -4.49 5.47 -1.73
CA ARG A 50 -5.73 5.31 -2.46
C ARG A 50 -6.57 4.29 -1.69
N ASP A 51 -7.71 4.75 -1.13
CA ASP A 51 -8.56 3.93 -0.26
C ASP A 51 -7.80 3.39 0.94
N GLY A 52 -6.80 4.12 1.38
CA GLY A 52 -5.91 3.78 2.47
C GLY A 52 -4.47 3.94 2.05
N ILE A 53 -3.56 3.82 3.00
CA ILE A 53 -2.14 3.97 2.71
C ILE A 53 -1.68 2.82 1.82
N ILE A 54 -0.95 3.20 0.75
CA ILE A 54 -0.27 2.23 -0.11
C ILE A 54 1.14 2.04 0.42
N ALA A 55 1.91 3.12 0.47
CA ALA A 55 3.32 3.06 0.80
C ALA A 55 3.83 4.37 1.35
N VAL A 56 4.95 4.29 2.05
CA VAL A 56 5.65 5.43 2.64
C VAL A 56 7.08 5.41 2.13
N GLY A 57 7.57 6.59 1.72
CA GLY A 57 8.95 6.71 1.23
C GLY A 57 9.83 7.40 2.26
N ASN A 58 11.05 6.91 2.39
CA ASN A 58 12.03 7.51 3.31
C ASN A 58 13.42 7.48 2.70
N PHE A 59 14.20 8.53 3.00
CA PHE A 59 15.63 8.56 2.71
C PHE A 59 16.39 8.09 3.94
N HIS A 60 17.33 7.19 3.71
CA HIS A 60 18.26 6.75 4.74
C HIS A 60 19.67 6.96 4.25
N LYS A 61 20.65 6.78 5.16
CA LYS A 61 22.03 7.03 4.87
C LYS A 61 22.58 6.03 3.89
N GLY A 62 22.34 5.64 2.95
CA GLY A 62 22.89 4.67 2.00
C GLY A 62 21.82 3.94 1.24
N LYS A 63 20.58 4.38 1.39
CA LYS A 63 19.49 3.72 0.69
C LYS A 63 18.23 4.57 0.67
N VAL A 64 17.35 4.24 -0.26
CA VAL A 64 15.98 4.76 -0.30
C VAL A 64 15.07 3.60 0.11
N LYS A 65 14.19 3.84 1.08
CA LYS A 65 13.28 2.80 1.57
C LYS A 65 11.85 3.12 1.16
N LEU A 66 11.16 2.14 0.60
CA LEU A 66 9.74 2.22 0.29
C LEU A 66 9.01 1.14 1.06
N THR A 67 8.22 1.54 2.05
CA THR A 67 7.51 0.62 2.93
C THR A 67 6.06 0.51 2.53
N PHE A 68 5.61 -0.69 2.20
CA PHE A 68 4.20 -0.95 1.91
C PHE A 68 3.49 -1.31 3.20
N ASP A 69 2.38 -0.60 3.48
CA ASP A 69 1.68 -0.73 4.75
C ASP A 69 1.19 -2.16 5.00
N TYR A 70 0.72 -2.85 3.97
CA TYR A 70 0.27 -4.22 4.07
C TYR A 70 1.09 -5.17 3.20
N GLY A 71 2.39 -4.88 3.08
CA GLY A 71 3.27 -5.65 2.20
C GLY A 71 3.21 -7.15 2.42
N ALA A 72 3.06 -7.59 3.67
CA ALA A 72 3.00 -9.02 3.98
C ALA A 72 1.76 -9.71 3.40
N LYS A 73 0.75 -8.94 3.02
CA LYS A 73 -0.50 -9.48 2.47
C LYS A 73 -0.55 -9.41 0.94
N LEU A 74 0.50 -8.92 0.32
CA LEU A 74 0.49 -8.70 -1.13
C LEU A 74 1.27 -9.79 -1.85
N PRO A 75 0.83 -10.18 -3.06
CA PRO A 75 1.63 -11.07 -3.90
C PRO A 75 2.88 -10.34 -4.36
N ASP A 76 4.01 -10.99 -4.30
CA ASP A 76 5.29 -10.41 -4.72
C ASP A 76 6.07 -11.45 -5.53
N PRO A 77 5.56 -11.80 -6.73
CA PRO A 77 6.20 -12.84 -7.53
C PRO A 77 7.59 -12.44 -8.02
N GLU A 78 7.87 -11.15 -8.15
CA GLU A 78 9.18 -10.66 -8.57
C GLU A 78 10.14 -10.50 -7.40
N LYS A 79 9.68 -10.79 -6.19
CA LYS A 79 10.50 -10.70 -4.98
C LYS A 79 11.12 -9.33 -4.79
N LEU A 80 10.29 -8.30 -4.93
CA LEU A 80 10.74 -6.92 -4.73
C LEU A 80 11.04 -6.61 -3.27
N PHE A 81 10.24 -7.14 -2.34
CA PHE A 81 10.48 -6.89 -0.92
C PHE A 81 11.79 -7.53 -0.48
N ASN A 82 12.66 -6.71 0.10
CA ASN A 82 13.95 -7.18 0.59
C ASN A 82 14.24 -6.69 2.01
N ALA A 83 13.25 -6.12 2.68
CA ALA A 83 13.39 -5.66 4.06
C ALA A 83 12.07 -5.87 4.78
N GLY A 84 12.14 -6.07 6.09
CA GLY A 84 10.96 -6.28 6.90
C GLY A 84 10.24 -7.58 6.61
N LEU A 85 10.96 -8.59 6.10
CA LEU A 85 10.34 -9.83 5.64
C LEU A 85 9.73 -10.66 6.77
N GLU A 86 10.12 -10.39 8.00
CA GLU A 86 9.58 -11.10 9.15
C GLU A 86 8.31 -10.47 9.71
N GLY A 87 7.95 -9.28 9.20
CA GLY A 87 6.78 -8.59 9.69
C GLY A 87 5.48 -9.22 9.23
N ASN A 88 4.46 -9.11 10.05
CA ASN A 88 3.14 -9.65 9.74
C ASN A 88 2.30 -8.72 8.89
N GLN A 89 2.69 -7.47 8.78
CA GLN A 89 1.92 -6.46 8.05
C GLN A 89 2.78 -5.69 7.06
N ARG A 90 3.78 -4.96 7.54
CA ARG A 90 4.60 -4.11 6.69
C ARG A 90 5.76 -4.86 6.10
N ARG A 91 6.10 -4.52 4.85
CA ARG A 91 7.33 -4.97 4.21
C ARG A 91 7.86 -3.84 3.36
N ALA A 92 9.15 -3.85 3.11
CA ALA A 92 9.79 -2.73 2.43
C ALA A 92 10.70 -3.18 1.33
N ILE A 93 10.94 -2.24 0.42
CA ILE A 93 11.96 -2.37 -0.62
C ILE A 93 13.04 -1.36 -0.28
N ASP A 94 14.27 -1.83 -0.09
CA ASP A 94 15.44 -0.97 0.07
C ASP A 94 16.13 -0.87 -1.29
N PHE A 95 16.29 0.35 -1.78
CA PHE A 95 17.03 0.62 -3.01
C PHE A 95 18.40 1.13 -2.65
N PHE A 96 19.42 0.47 -3.15
CA PHE A 96 20.81 0.85 -2.91
C PHE A 96 21.40 1.51 -4.14
N GLU A 97 22.55 2.15 -3.98
CA GLU A 97 23.20 2.82 -5.10
C GLU A 97 23.43 1.84 -6.25
N GLY A 98 23.04 2.25 -7.45
CA GLY A 98 23.17 1.40 -8.62
C GLY A 98 21.97 0.52 -8.91
N ASP A 99 21.06 0.36 -7.95
CA ASP A 99 19.85 -0.42 -8.18
C ASP A 99 18.94 0.29 -9.18
N LYS A 100 18.36 -0.49 -10.07
CA LYS A 100 17.37 0.04 -11.01
C LYS A 100 15.99 -0.27 -10.51
N VAL A 101 15.09 0.69 -10.70
CA VAL A 101 13.69 0.48 -10.34
C VAL A 101 13.03 -0.39 -11.41
N ASN A 102 12.52 -1.54 -10.99
CA ASN A 102 11.77 -2.41 -11.89
C ASN A 102 10.34 -1.85 -11.99
N ALA A 103 10.14 -0.91 -12.91
CA ALA A 103 8.89 -0.18 -13.00
C ALA A 103 7.66 -1.07 -13.24
N PRO A 104 7.70 -2.02 -14.18
CA PRO A 104 6.52 -2.88 -14.37
C PRO A 104 6.17 -3.69 -13.13
N ALA A 105 7.16 -4.25 -12.44
CA ALA A 105 6.91 -5.04 -11.23
C ALA A 105 6.40 -4.15 -10.10
N LEU A 106 6.99 -2.96 -9.94
CA LEU A 106 6.56 -2.04 -8.88
C LEU A 106 5.13 -1.56 -9.13
N LYS A 107 4.77 -1.28 -10.39
CA LYS A 107 3.40 -0.89 -10.71
C LYS A 107 2.40 -1.99 -10.35
N LYS A 108 2.73 -3.24 -10.62
CA LYS A 108 1.87 -4.37 -10.27
C LYS A 108 1.70 -4.45 -8.76
N LEU A 109 2.78 -4.25 -8.01
CA LEU A 109 2.72 -4.30 -6.56
C LEU A 109 1.86 -3.17 -6.01
N VAL A 110 2.00 -1.97 -6.56
CA VAL A 110 1.18 -0.82 -6.17
C VAL A 110 -0.30 -1.10 -6.43
N ARG A 111 -0.62 -1.66 -7.60
CA ARG A 111 -2.01 -1.99 -7.93
C ARG A 111 -2.56 -3.07 -7.01
N ALA A 112 -1.74 -4.05 -6.64
CA ALA A 112 -2.15 -5.08 -5.69
C ALA A 112 -2.46 -4.45 -4.32
N ALA A 113 -1.66 -3.46 -3.91
CA ALA A 113 -1.90 -2.75 -2.66
C ALA A 113 -3.23 -1.98 -2.70
N ILE A 114 -3.53 -1.37 -3.83
CA ILE A 114 -4.80 -0.67 -4.01
C ILE A 114 -5.96 -1.66 -3.92
N GLU A 115 -5.87 -2.79 -4.60
CA GLU A 115 -6.91 -3.82 -4.55
C GLU A 115 -7.12 -4.32 -3.12
N PHE A 116 -6.03 -4.51 -2.39
CA PHE A 116 -6.13 -4.94 -1.00
C PHE A 116 -6.87 -3.89 -0.16
N ASN A 117 -6.52 -2.62 -0.33
CA ASN A 117 -7.18 -1.54 0.39
C ASN A 117 -8.68 -1.48 0.06
N GLN A 118 -9.01 -1.66 -1.22
CA GLN A 118 -10.41 -1.62 -1.65
C GLN A 118 -11.21 -2.80 -1.11
N ALA A 119 -10.62 -3.98 -1.09
CA ALA A 119 -11.27 -5.15 -0.53
C ALA A 119 -11.49 -5.00 0.97
N LYS A 120 -10.51 -4.43 1.67
CA LYS A 120 -10.62 -4.17 3.09
C LYS A 120 -11.72 -3.15 3.39
N LYS A 121 -11.80 -2.12 2.56
CA LYS A 121 -12.82 -1.09 2.70
C LYS A 121 -14.22 -1.68 2.48
N LYS A 122 -14.38 -2.55 1.49
CA LYS A 122 -15.66 -3.21 1.23
C LYS A 122 -16.09 -4.09 2.40
N LYS A 123 -15.16 -4.80 3.00
CA LYS A 123 -15.49 -5.64 4.14
C LYS A 123 -16.06 -4.84 5.30
N LYS A 124 -15.53 -3.64 5.52
CA LYS A 124 -16.00 -2.80 6.61
C LYS A 124 -17.35 -2.16 6.32
N ALA A 125 -17.56 -1.74 5.08
CA ALA A 125 -18.76 -0.99 4.73
C ALA A 125 -20.05 -1.76 4.96
N PRO A 126 -20.20 -3.02 4.51
CA PRO A 126 -21.45 -3.76 4.74
C PRO A 126 -21.73 -3.97 6.22
N VAL A 127 -20.70 -4.22 7.01
CA VAL A 127 -20.85 -4.45 8.45
C VAL A 127 -21.42 -3.22 9.13
N LYS A 128 -20.98 -2.08 8.73
CA LYS A 128 -21.47 -0.83 9.31
C LYS A 128 -22.91 -0.56 8.99
N LYS A 129 -23.29 -0.91 7.82
CA LYS A 129 -24.66 -0.67 7.38
C LYS A 129 -25.63 -1.61 7.97
N ALA A 130 -25.38 -2.65 8.24
CA ALA A 130 -26.17 -3.47 8.63
C ALA A 130 -26.76 -3.92 9.39
N SER A 131 -26.60 -3.75 8.89
CA SER A 131 -26.92 -4.27 8.97
C SER A 131 -27.57 -4.94 8.58
N VAL A 132 -27.31 -4.89 8.12
CA VAL A 132 -27.84 -5.52 7.53
C VAL A 132 -28.12 -6.29 7.14
N LYS A 133 -28.19 -6.64 7.13
CA LYS A 133 -28.50 -7.42 6.56
C LYS A 133 -28.22 -8.28 6.53
N SER A 134 -27.67 -8.35 6.68
CA SER A 134 -27.72 -9.29 6.50
C SER A 134 -27.41 -9.91 6.59
N LYS A 135 -27.27 -10.08 6.91
CA LYS A 135 -27.47 -10.84 6.76
C LYS A 135 -27.34 -11.44 6.77
N THR A 136 -27.20 -11.53 7.16
CA THR A 136 -27.56 -12.32 6.97
C THR A 136 -27.29 -12.87 6.97
N ALA A 137 -27.26 -13.00 7.45
CA ALA A 137 -27.44 -13.79 7.35
C ALA A 137 -27.06 -14.32 7.49
N ALA A 138 -26.89 -14.33 7.98
CA ALA A 138 -27.05 -15.05 8.00
C ALA A 138 -26.79 -15.48 8.17
N SER A 139 -26.51 -15.53 8.58
CA SER A 139 -26.88 -16.17 8.59
C SER A 139 -26.88 -16.59 8.65
N ALA A 140 -26.69 -16.84 9.20
CA ALA A 140 -27.25 -17.52 9.09
C ALA A 140 -27.13 -17.97 9.05
N ALA A 141 -26.78 -18.10 9.45
CA ALA A 141 -27.20 -18.79 9.25
C ALA A 141 -26.92 -19.18 9.38
N LYS A 142 -26.58 -19.22 9.70
CA LYS A 142 -26.95 -19.81 9.61
C LYS A 142 -26.99 -20.15 9.82
N ARG A 143 -26.49 -20.59 10.43
CA ARG A 143 -27.23 -21.15 10.36
C ARG A 143 -27.54 -21.41 10.24
N VAL A 144 -26.88 -21.49 10.58
CA VAL A 144 -27.63 -21.98 10.16
C VAL A 144 -27.76 -22.26 10.15
N LYS A 145 -27.78 -22.71 10.49
CA LYS A 145 -28.44 -23.18 10.22
C LYS A 145 -28.58 -23.64 10.29
N VAL A 146 -28.19 -23.79 10.61
CA VAL A 146 -28.90 -24.42 10.33
C VAL A 146 -29.09 -24.74 10.36
N SER A 147 -28.93 -24.99 10.67
CA SER A 147 -29.57 -25.54 10.38
C SER A 147 -29.72 -25.93 10.41
N LYS A 148 -29.64 -26.02 10.59
CA LYS A 148 -30.24 -26.58 10.28
C LYS A 148 -30.47 -27.07 10.29
N GLY A 149 -30.27 -27.25 10.68
CA GLY A 149 -30.81 -28.02 10.40
C GLY A 149 -30.98 -28.22 10.69
N LYS A 150 -30.78 -28.17 10.69
CA LYS A 150 -31.28 -28.53 10.63
C LYS A 150 -31.69 -28.75 10.82
N LYS A 151 -31.43 -28.95 11.07
CA LYS A 151 -32.07 -29.15 10.96
C LYS A 151 -32.48 -29.28 11.01
N ALA A 152 -32.03 -29.29 11.29
CA ALA A 152 -32.60 -29.56 11.13
C ALA A 152 -33.02 -29.43 10.87
#